data_ebb49e214ddff7d06cdd52a9d50ac263
#
_entry.id   ebb49e214ddff7d06cdd52a9d50ac263
#
_cell.length_a   1.000
_cell.length_b   1.000
_cell.length_c   1.000
_cell.angle_alpha   90.00
_cell.angle_beta   90.00
_cell.angle_gamma   90.00
#
_symmetry.space_group_name_H-M   'P 1'
#
loop_
_entity.id
_entity.type
_entity.pdbx_description
1 polymer ?
#
loop_
_entity_poly.entity_id
_entity_poly.type
_entity_poly.pdbx_seq_one_letter_code
_entity_poly.pdbx_strand_id
1 'polypeptide(L)'
;MKKQVCVLLVLLTCFFLPAAAFAADGEINVQLNGANLQLQDAAPVNEEGRVYVPFRAVFEALGATVAYDKESDTITAQKGDTAVQFVIGSTDITVDGKQVTTDAASFVRDGRTYVPVRFAAQSLGVTVGWDAARQTVVMVDKAALKEAAKGQYTLMEKYMVYSESFNKEPMAIKGTLKFDLQVADGSGADAVMIPVTGTMKLDGLSTAEIASMNVATELDLNQLEKAIAQAGEMTEEDKCVMEQLQSFDMDVIANMETGKVYMKSALFGLSGMDGTAWYMMDLEQMLQGSGMDLQTLLESTSRQDSYEAVVMSMIDGLPVTDALTCATMLESINQYQDKNFQKVGSNYVSTLKQETEGISVAVSLTLKTDGDKVTGYAQSMSMYMGTAQIMTMKIEQSGNQATMNVEMNVDGMMTMKMNGDMRYTATAEKPQGAPASGDKVIDLMEQLNQVA
;
A
#
# COMPACT_ATOMS: atom_id res chain seq x y z
N MET A 1 1.77 7.26 15.41
CA MET A 1 0.76 7.57 14.38
C MET A 1 1.37 8.10 13.09
N LYS A 2 2.45 8.93 13.06
CA LYS A 2 3.14 9.22 11.78
C LYS A 2 3.46 7.93 11.03
N LYS A 3 4.12 6.95 11.68
CA LYS A 3 4.39 5.63 11.10
C LYS A 3 3.11 4.81 10.89
N GLN A 4 2.18 4.82 11.84
CA GLN A 4 0.95 4.02 11.74
C GLN A 4 0.00 4.54 10.65
N VAL A 5 -0.10 5.84 10.43
CA VAL A 5 -0.96 6.42 9.39
C VAL A 5 -0.32 6.32 8.01
N CYS A 6 0.99 6.63 7.87
CA CYS A 6 1.67 6.44 6.59
C CYS A 6 1.83 4.96 6.25
N VAL A 7 2.17 4.10 7.21
CA VAL A 7 2.25 2.64 7.01
C VAL A 7 0.86 2.03 6.85
N LEU A 8 -0.17 2.49 7.57
CA LEU A 8 -1.54 2.04 7.35
C LEU A 8 -2.07 2.48 5.98
N LEU A 9 -1.74 3.70 5.51
CA LEU A 9 -2.06 4.18 4.17
C LEU A 9 -1.33 3.35 3.10
N VAL A 10 -0.05 3.07 3.29
CA VAL A 10 0.75 2.24 2.38
C VAL A 10 0.34 0.77 2.48
N LEU A 11 0.14 0.22 3.69
CA LEU A 11 -0.32 -1.17 3.87
C LEU A 11 -1.77 -1.35 3.39
N LEU A 12 -2.68 -0.39 3.57
CA LEU A 12 -4.02 -0.47 2.99
C LEU A 12 -3.96 -0.49 1.45
N THR A 13 -3.06 0.27 0.84
CA THR A 13 -2.86 0.22 -0.61
C THR A 13 -2.16 -1.07 -1.06
N CYS A 14 -1.23 -1.62 -0.26
CA CYS A 14 -0.51 -2.86 -0.59
C CYS A 14 -1.32 -4.14 -0.33
N PHE A 15 -2.19 -4.17 0.70
CA PHE A 15 -3.01 -5.35 1.02
C PHE A 15 -4.08 -5.66 -0.03
N PHE A 16 -4.42 -4.69 -0.90
CA PHE A 16 -5.42 -4.86 -1.95
C PHE A 16 -4.83 -5.03 -3.35
N LEU A 17 -3.51 -5.25 -3.47
CA LEU A 17 -2.94 -5.67 -4.75
C LEU A 17 -3.29 -7.14 -4.95
N PRO A 18 -4.22 -7.50 -5.86
CA PRO A 18 -4.32 -8.88 -6.29
C PRO A 18 -2.98 -9.23 -6.95
N ALA A 19 -2.30 -10.25 -6.43
CA ALA A 19 -1.15 -10.87 -7.09
C ALA A 19 -1.62 -11.62 -8.35
N ALA A 20 -2.23 -10.91 -9.28
CA ALA A 20 -2.55 -11.41 -10.59
C ALA A 20 -1.29 -11.24 -11.46
N ALA A 21 -0.42 -12.23 -11.40
CA ALA A 21 0.66 -12.40 -12.36
C ALA A 21 0.03 -12.80 -13.70
N PHE A 22 -0.37 -11.81 -14.52
CA PHE A 22 -0.62 -12.07 -15.93
C PHE A 22 0.70 -11.94 -16.68
N ALA A 23 1.15 -13.05 -17.24
CA ALA A 23 2.14 -13.04 -18.28
C ALA A 23 1.50 -12.34 -19.49
N ALA A 24 1.93 -11.12 -19.76
CA ALA A 24 1.59 -10.44 -21.00
C ALA A 24 2.26 -11.16 -22.17
N ASP A 25 1.52 -11.39 -23.23
CA ASP A 25 2.04 -11.92 -24.50
C ASP A 25 3.16 -11.00 -25.02
N GLY A 26 4.42 -11.40 -24.81
CA GLY A 26 5.60 -11.06 -25.60
C GLY A 26 5.97 -9.61 -25.91
N GLU A 27 5.10 -8.63 -25.68
CA GLU A 27 5.39 -7.22 -25.95
C GLU A 27 6.09 -6.54 -24.76
N ILE A 28 7.16 -5.82 -25.08
CA ILE A 28 7.90 -5.04 -24.09
C ILE A 28 7.20 -3.68 -23.91
N ASN A 29 6.80 -3.37 -22.69
CA ASN A 29 6.28 -2.08 -22.31
C ASN A 29 7.38 -1.19 -21.72
N VAL A 30 7.17 0.13 -21.79
CA VAL A 30 8.04 1.12 -21.15
C VAL A 30 7.17 2.02 -20.30
N GLN A 31 7.46 2.11 -19.02
CA GLN A 31 6.79 2.98 -18.06
C GLN A 31 7.75 4.09 -17.62
N LEU A 32 7.27 5.32 -17.60
CA LEU A 32 7.98 6.46 -17.05
C LEU A 32 7.15 7.11 -15.94
N ASN A 33 7.71 7.21 -14.74
CA ASN A 33 7.06 7.82 -13.59
C ASN A 33 5.63 7.27 -13.36
N GLY A 34 5.47 5.95 -13.44
CA GLY A 34 4.19 5.25 -13.25
C GLY A 34 3.25 5.22 -14.45
N ALA A 35 3.53 5.98 -15.52
CA ALA A 35 2.68 6.02 -16.72
C ALA A 35 3.32 5.26 -17.89
N ASN A 36 2.52 4.46 -18.60
CA ASN A 36 2.99 3.77 -19.80
C ASN A 36 3.26 4.77 -20.93
N LEU A 37 4.47 4.70 -21.50
CA LEU A 37 4.84 5.50 -22.65
C LEU A 37 4.19 4.93 -23.92
N GLN A 38 3.47 5.80 -24.63
CA GLN A 38 2.90 5.47 -25.93
C GLN A 38 3.97 5.68 -27.03
N LEU A 39 4.68 4.63 -27.37
CA LEU A 39 5.70 4.63 -28.41
C LEU A 39 5.05 4.38 -29.79
N GLN A 40 4.30 5.37 -30.30
CA GLN A 40 3.40 5.25 -31.44
C GLN A 40 4.06 4.74 -32.72
N ASP A 41 5.34 5.00 -32.91
CA ASP A 41 6.02 4.79 -34.18
C ASP A 41 6.96 3.57 -34.21
N ALA A 42 7.38 3.06 -33.07
CA ALA A 42 8.31 1.92 -33.00
C ALA A 42 8.29 1.29 -31.60
N ALA A 43 8.05 0.00 -31.54
CA ALA A 43 8.06 -0.77 -30.29
C ALA A 43 9.49 -0.96 -29.77
N PRO A 44 9.69 -1.11 -28.43
CA PRO A 44 10.94 -1.60 -27.88
C PRO A 44 11.28 -2.99 -28.41
N VAL A 45 12.57 -3.30 -28.51
CA VAL A 45 13.02 -4.61 -28.98
C VAL A 45 14.03 -5.22 -28.00
N ASN A 46 14.00 -6.53 -27.86
CA ASN A 46 15.01 -7.28 -27.10
C ASN A 46 16.03 -7.87 -28.08
N GLU A 47 17.27 -7.44 -27.99
CA GLU A 47 18.39 -7.98 -28.76
C GLU A 47 19.43 -8.54 -27.78
N GLU A 48 19.65 -9.82 -27.85
CA GLU A 48 20.66 -10.53 -27.04
C GLU A 48 20.49 -10.29 -25.51
N GLY A 49 19.26 -10.25 -25.04
CA GLY A 49 18.92 -10.03 -23.62
C GLY A 49 19.02 -8.56 -23.16
N ARG A 50 19.13 -7.63 -24.10
CA ARG A 50 19.09 -6.18 -23.85
C ARG A 50 17.86 -5.56 -24.47
N VAL A 51 17.19 -4.71 -23.71
CA VAL A 51 16.06 -3.93 -24.23
C VAL A 51 16.58 -2.65 -24.88
N TYR A 52 16.22 -2.46 -26.12
CA TYR A 52 16.46 -1.24 -26.89
C TYR A 52 15.16 -0.50 -27.11
N VAL A 53 15.26 0.83 -27.08
CA VAL A 53 14.12 1.73 -27.24
C VAL A 53 14.38 2.75 -28.34
N PRO A 54 13.32 3.22 -29.04
CA PRO A 54 13.44 4.30 -29.99
C PRO A 54 13.99 5.54 -29.30
N PHE A 55 15.19 5.97 -29.70
CA PHE A 55 15.94 7.03 -29.03
C PHE A 55 15.11 8.32 -28.86
N ARG A 56 14.60 8.88 -29.97
CA ARG A 56 13.92 10.17 -29.95
C ARG A 56 12.71 10.16 -29.00
N ALA A 57 11.83 9.17 -29.13
CA ALA A 57 10.60 9.09 -28.36
C ALA A 57 10.87 9.02 -26.83
N VAL A 58 11.89 8.24 -26.44
CA VAL A 58 12.22 8.10 -25.01
C VAL A 58 12.92 9.33 -24.45
N PHE A 59 13.89 9.90 -25.19
CA PHE A 59 14.59 11.10 -24.71
C PHE A 59 13.67 12.34 -24.64
N GLU A 60 12.77 12.51 -25.62
CA GLU A 60 11.76 13.58 -25.58
C GLU A 60 10.77 13.37 -24.43
N ALA A 61 10.33 12.14 -24.15
CA ALA A 61 9.50 11.83 -22.98
C ALA A 61 10.22 12.10 -21.65
N LEU A 62 11.54 11.96 -21.61
CA LEU A 62 12.39 12.34 -20.47
C LEU A 62 12.64 13.85 -20.38
N GLY A 63 12.07 14.65 -21.27
CA GLY A 63 12.19 16.11 -21.30
C GLY A 63 13.45 16.62 -21.97
N ALA A 64 14.15 15.81 -22.77
CA ALA A 64 15.32 16.25 -23.54
C ALA A 64 14.90 16.79 -24.91
N THR A 65 15.63 17.78 -25.43
CA THR A 65 15.61 18.15 -26.84
C THR A 65 16.60 17.28 -27.61
N VAL A 66 16.23 16.86 -28.84
CA VAL A 66 17.03 15.92 -29.64
C VAL A 66 17.38 16.54 -30.98
N ALA A 67 18.65 16.53 -31.32
CA ALA A 67 19.19 16.92 -32.64
C ALA A 67 20.00 15.76 -33.26
N TYR A 68 19.98 15.68 -34.59
CA TYR A 68 20.75 14.71 -35.34
C TYR A 68 21.52 15.44 -36.47
N ASP A 69 22.83 15.26 -36.48
CA ASP A 69 23.70 15.73 -37.54
C ASP A 69 23.99 14.58 -38.50
N LYS A 70 23.55 14.75 -39.77
CA LYS A 70 23.69 13.75 -40.84
C LYS A 70 25.10 13.62 -41.36
N GLU A 71 25.95 14.65 -41.24
CA GLU A 71 27.31 14.65 -41.79
C GLU A 71 28.26 13.80 -40.89
N SER A 72 28.01 13.87 -39.59
CA SER A 72 28.83 13.15 -38.60
C SER A 72 28.14 11.92 -38.00
N ASP A 73 26.92 11.59 -38.42
CA ASP A 73 26.06 10.57 -37.79
C ASP A 73 25.91 10.74 -36.26
N THR A 74 26.02 11.98 -35.79
CA THR A 74 26.02 12.31 -34.37
C THR A 74 24.64 12.71 -33.90
N ILE A 75 24.20 12.08 -32.82
CA ILE A 75 23.01 12.44 -32.11
C ILE A 75 23.40 13.23 -30.85
N THR A 76 22.67 14.35 -30.61
CA THR A 76 22.81 15.14 -29.40
C THR A 76 21.47 15.25 -28.72
N ALA A 77 21.42 14.98 -27.41
CA ALA A 77 20.27 15.21 -26.55
C ALA A 77 20.64 16.16 -25.41
N GLN A 78 19.77 17.12 -25.11
CA GLN A 78 19.96 18.12 -24.06
C GLN A 78 18.76 18.11 -23.11
N LYS A 79 19.02 17.90 -21.80
CA LYS A 79 18.03 17.99 -20.72
C LYS A 79 18.58 18.89 -19.61
N GLY A 80 18.04 20.10 -19.47
CA GLY A 80 18.63 21.11 -18.57
C GLY A 80 20.11 21.34 -18.91
N ASP A 81 20.99 21.17 -17.94
CA ASP A 81 22.44 21.34 -18.12
C ASP A 81 23.13 20.04 -18.65
N THR A 82 22.43 18.92 -18.67
CA THR A 82 23.02 17.64 -19.13
C THR A 82 22.94 17.49 -20.63
N ALA A 83 24.12 17.31 -21.27
CA ALA A 83 24.28 17.07 -22.69
C ALA A 83 24.79 15.66 -22.95
N VAL A 84 24.09 14.91 -23.79
CA VAL A 84 24.47 13.55 -24.20
C VAL A 84 24.72 13.55 -25.70
N GLN A 85 25.89 13.05 -26.12
CA GLN A 85 26.26 12.93 -27.55
C GLN A 85 26.78 11.52 -27.84
N PHE A 86 26.40 10.97 -28.97
CA PHE A 86 26.93 9.70 -29.46
C PHE A 86 26.83 9.59 -30.97
N VAL A 87 27.72 8.79 -31.55
CA VAL A 87 27.70 8.40 -32.97
C VAL A 87 26.93 7.08 -33.09
N ILE A 88 26.07 6.97 -34.08
CA ILE A 88 25.32 5.73 -34.34
C ILE A 88 26.27 4.58 -34.63
N GLY A 89 26.09 3.44 -33.96
CA GLY A 89 26.93 2.27 -34.05
C GLY A 89 28.17 2.26 -33.14
N SER A 90 28.41 3.36 -32.39
CA SER A 90 29.46 3.42 -31.39
C SER A 90 28.97 3.01 -30.00
N THR A 91 29.87 2.40 -29.22
CA THR A 91 29.70 2.22 -27.77
C THR A 91 30.22 3.40 -26.97
N ASP A 92 31.02 4.27 -27.58
CA ASP A 92 31.56 5.47 -26.94
C ASP A 92 30.57 6.62 -27.06
N ILE A 93 30.26 7.20 -25.94
CA ILE A 93 29.33 8.33 -25.79
C ILE A 93 29.97 9.43 -24.96
N THR A 94 29.45 10.63 -25.07
CA THR A 94 29.89 11.76 -24.27
C THR A 94 28.70 12.27 -23.42
N VAL A 95 28.89 12.34 -22.11
CA VAL A 95 27.93 12.92 -21.16
C VAL A 95 28.61 14.10 -20.47
N ASP A 96 28.09 15.31 -20.65
CA ASP A 96 28.66 16.56 -20.11
C ASP A 96 30.16 16.74 -20.43
N GLY A 97 30.56 16.38 -21.67
CA GLY A 97 31.94 16.44 -22.14
C GLY A 97 32.84 15.32 -21.65
N LYS A 98 32.33 14.36 -20.85
CA LYS A 98 33.08 13.19 -20.38
C LYS A 98 32.75 11.97 -21.22
N GLN A 99 33.78 11.28 -21.68
CA GLN A 99 33.61 10.03 -22.43
C GLN A 99 33.20 8.89 -21.47
N VAL A 100 32.17 8.14 -21.86
CA VAL A 100 31.65 6.95 -21.18
C VAL A 100 31.48 5.86 -22.24
N THR A 101 31.90 4.63 -21.95
CA THR A 101 31.67 3.48 -22.84
C THR A 101 30.47 2.68 -22.35
N THR A 102 29.51 2.43 -23.22
CA THR A 102 28.34 1.58 -22.97
C THR A 102 28.63 0.12 -23.28
N ASP A 103 27.87 -0.78 -22.74
CA ASP A 103 27.99 -2.23 -22.97
C ASP A 103 27.42 -2.70 -24.32
N ALA A 104 26.75 -1.79 -25.04
CA ALA A 104 26.17 -2.08 -26.36
C ALA A 104 26.00 -0.81 -27.19
N ALA A 105 26.21 -0.96 -28.52
CA ALA A 105 26.08 0.14 -29.47
C ALA A 105 24.60 0.41 -29.84
N SER A 106 24.34 1.65 -30.23
CA SER A 106 23.07 2.02 -30.90
C SER A 106 23.05 1.46 -32.33
N PHE A 107 21.85 1.25 -32.87
CA PHE A 107 21.67 0.82 -34.28
C PHE A 107 20.48 1.48 -34.95
N VAL A 108 20.40 1.38 -36.27
CA VAL A 108 19.25 1.85 -37.04
C VAL A 108 18.43 0.65 -37.53
N ARG A 109 17.12 0.69 -37.33
CA ARG A 109 16.14 -0.25 -37.88
C ARG A 109 14.94 0.53 -38.38
N ASP A 110 14.51 0.28 -39.60
CA ASP A 110 13.37 0.94 -40.25
C ASP A 110 13.41 2.47 -40.20
N GLY A 111 14.62 3.04 -40.36
CA GLY A 111 14.84 4.48 -40.34
C GLY A 111 14.80 5.12 -38.95
N ARG A 112 14.81 4.33 -37.89
CA ARG A 112 14.81 4.80 -36.48
C ARG A 112 16.05 4.34 -35.74
N THR A 113 16.59 5.22 -34.93
CA THR A 113 17.74 4.88 -34.08
C THR A 113 17.26 4.25 -32.77
N TYR A 114 17.77 3.09 -32.46
CA TYR A 114 17.57 2.35 -31.23
C TYR A 114 18.77 2.44 -30.33
N VAL A 115 18.54 2.68 -29.04
CA VAL A 115 19.58 2.74 -28.01
C VAL A 115 19.27 1.78 -26.86
N PRO A 116 20.28 1.21 -26.18
CA PRO A 116 20.03 0.44 -24.97
C PRO A 116 19.29 1.30 -23.95
N VAL A 117 18.16 0.82 -23.41
CA VAL A 117 17.31 1.61 -22.51
C VAL A 117 18.03 2.07 -21.25
N ARG A 118 18.92 1.22 -20.72
CA ARG A 118 19.73 1.57 -19.54
C ARG A 118 20.62 2.77 -19.81
N PHE A 119 21.27 2.81 -20.97
CA PHE A 119 22.03 3.97 -21.39
C PHE A 119 21.15 5.23 -21.49
N ALA A 120 20.01 5.12 -22.20
CA ALA A 120 19.09 6.24 -22.37
C ALA A 120 18.66 6.87 -21.03
N ALA A 121 18.31 6.04 -20.07
CA ALA A 121 17.87 6.49 -18.76
C ALA A 121 19.02 7.06 -17.92
N GLN A 122 20.11 6.31 -17.75
CA GLN A 122 21.20 6.68 -16.84
C GLN A 122 21.96 7.92 -17.29
N SER A 123 22.12 8.12 -18.61
CA SER A 123 22.79 9.33 -19.15
C SER A 123 22.06 10.63 -18.82
N LEU A 124 20.75 10.56 -18.52
CA LEU A 124 19.91 11.69 -18.08
C LEU A 124 19.57 11.65 -16.57
N GLY A 125 20.27 10.83 -15.78
CA GLY A 125 20.06 10.74 -14.34
C GLY A 125 18.76 10.02 -13.91
N VAL A 126 18.17 9.23 -14.81
CA VAL A 126 16.92 8.48 -14.58
C VAL A 126 17.24 7.08 -14.07
N THR A 127 16.58 6.65 -13.01
CA THR A 127 16.66 5.27 -12.51
C THR A 127 15.88 4.33 -13.42
N VAL A 128 16.44 3.17 -13.75
CA VAL A 128 15.82 2.19 -14.63
C VAL A 128 15.90 0.79 -14.04
N GLY A 129 14.81 0.04 -14.16
CA GLY A 129 14.70 -1.36 -13.78
C GLY A 129 13.87 -2.16 -14.77
N TRP A 130 13.70 -3.44 -14.47
CA TRP A 130 12.96 -4.39 -15.30
C TRP A 130 11.97 -5.19 -14.46
N ASP A 131 10.70 -5.09 -14.80
CA ASP A 131 9.65 -5.96 -14.28
C ASP A 131 9.49 -7.17 -15.20
N ALA A 132 10.03 -8.29 -14.76
CA ALA A 132 10.04 -9.52 -15.55
C ALA A 132 8.63 -10.15 -15.67
N ALA A 133 7.79 -9.98 -14.66
CA ALA A 133 6.43 -10.53 -14.66
C ALA A 133 5.53 -9.83 -15.69
N ARG A 134 5.74 -8.51 -15.89
CA ARG A 134 4.93 -7.68 -16.81
C ARG A 134 5.69 -7.30 -18.08
N GLN A 135 6.90 -7.83 -18.30
CA GLN A 135 7.76 -7.48 -19.43
C GLN A 135 7.88 -5.96 -19.62
N THR A 136 8.08 -5.22 -18.51
CA THR A 136 8.04 -3.77 -18.49
C THR A 136 9.38 -3.17 -18.05
N VAL A 137 9.90 -2.24 -18.84
CA VAL A 137 10.98 -1.33 -18.43
C VAL A 137 10.37 -0.25 -17.55
N VAL A 138 10.82 -0.13 -16.31
CA VAL A 138 10.38 0.89 -15.35
C VAL A 138 11.44 1.98 -15.26
N MET A 139 11.09 3.19 -15.66
CA MET A 139 11.95 4.37 -15.57
C MET A 139 11.37 5.36 -14.56
N VAL A 140 12.20 5.85 -13.65
CA VAL A 140 11.81 6.84 -12.63
C VAL A 140 12.78 8.01 -12.64
N ASP A 141 12.29 9.17 -13.02
CA ASP A 141 12.99 10.46 -12.92
C ASP A 141 12.77 11.06 -11.53
N LYS A 142 13.53 10.56 -10.56
CA LYS A 142 13.39 10.98 -9.15
C LYS A 142 13.59 12.48 -8.97
N ALA A 143 14.50 13.09 -9.75
CA ALA A 143 14.77 14.52 -9.66
C ALA A 143 13.56 15.36 -10.12
N ALA A 144 12.97 15.01 -11.27
CA ALA A 144 11.79 15.68 -11.78
C ALA A 144 10.57 15.48 -10.84
N LEU A 145 10.38 14.28 -10.30
CA LEU A 145 9.30 14.00 -9.33
C LEU A 145 9.46 14.83 -8.06
N LYS A 146 10.66 14.91 -7.51
CA LYS A 146 10.95 15.70 -6.32
C LYS A 146 10.72 17.20 -6.55
N GLU A 147 11.15 17.71 -7.71
CA GLU A 147 10.91 19.11 -8.06
C GLU A 147 9.42 19.43 -8.20
N ALA A 148 8.66 18.52 -8.86
CA ALA A 148 7.20 18.64 -9.00
C ALA A 148 6.44 18.53 -7.66
N ALA A 149 7.02 17.88 -6.65
CA ALA A 149 6.43 17.68 -5.34
C ALA A 149 6.58 18.89 -4.40
N LYS A 150 7.55 19.78 -4.64
CA LYS A 150 7.85 20.91 -3.77
C LYS A 150 6.65 21.84 -3.58
N GLY A 151 6.33 22.15 -2.32
CA GLY A 151 5.25 23.07 -1.95
C GLY A 151 3.85 22.58 -2.30
N GLN A 152 3.66 21.30 -2.61
CA GLN A 152 2.38 20.76 -3.07
C GLN A 152 1.55 20.10 -1.96
N TYR A 153 1.98 20.14 -0.68
CA TYR A 153 1.38 19.33 0.40
C TYR A 153 1.02 20.17 1.64
N THR A 154 0.61 21.43 1.46
CA THR A 154 0.33 22.33 2.60
C THR A 154 -0.82 21.84 3.49
N LEU A 155 -1.82 21.16 2.93
CA LEU A 155 -2.90 20.55 3.68
C LEU A 155 -2.41 19.34 4.50
N MET A 156 -1.52 18.54 3.94
CA MET A 156 -0.93 17.41 4.64
C MET A 156 0.05 17.85 5.73
N GLU A 157 0.76 18.96 5.57
CA GLU A 157 1.56 19.57 6.64
C GLU A 157 0.66 19.95 7.85
N LYS A 158 -0.49 20.55 7.59
CA LYS A 158 -1.46 20.88 8.66
C LYS A 158 -2.03 19.63 9.32
N TYR A 159 -2.27 18.57 8.54
CA TYR A 159 -2.67 17.26 9.06
C TYR A 159 -1.59 16.64 9.94
N MET A 160 -0.32 16.73 9.55
CA MET A 160 0.81 16.25 10.37
C MET A 160 0.87 16.97 11.71
N VAL A 161 0.76 18.29 11.74
CA VAL A 161 0.72 19.09 12.97
C VAL A 161 -0.44 18.62 13.88
N TYR A 162 -1.63 18.37 13.29
CA TYR A 162 -2.76 17.81 14.03
C TYR A 162 -2.42 16.43 14.61
N SER A 163 -1.92 15.52 13.79
CA SER A 163 -1.60 14.15 14.22
C SER A 163 -0.51 14.09 15.28
N GLU A 164 0.49 14.98 15.22
CA GLU A 164 1.55 15.10 16.23
C GLU A 164 1.03 15.51 17.60
N SER A 165 -0.06 16.27 17.66
CA SER A 165 -0.64 16.69 18.92
C SER A 165 -1.10 15.51 19.81
N PHE A 166 -1.35 14.32 19.18
CA PHE A 166 -1.74 13.09 19.87
C PHE A 166 -0.59 12.12 20.12
N ASN A 167 0.64 12.42 19.65
CA ASN A 167 1.78 11.51 19.68
C ASN A 167 2.89 11.90 20.65
N LYS A 168 2.68 12.98 21.39
CA LYS A 168 3.70 13.50 22.31
C LYS A 168 3.90 12.63 23.53
N GLU A 169 2.86 11.92 23.94
CA GLU A 169 2.83 11.06 25.12
C GLU A 169 2.17 9.71 24.77
N PRO A 170 2.44 8.65 25.53
CA PRO A 170 1.70 7.41 25.38
C PRO A 170 0.20 7.63 25.57
N MET A 171 -0.62 6.90 24.80
CA MET A 171 -2.07 6.99 24.83
C MET A 171 -2.69 5.67 25.27
N ALA A 172 -3.58 5.71 26.24
CA ALA A 172 -4.51 4.63 26.53
C ALA A 172 -5.66 4.68 25.52
N ILE A 173 -6.00 3.52 24.95
CA ILE A 173 -7.05 3.33 23.96
C ILE A 173 -8.13 2.46 24.59
N LYS A 174 -9.37 2.97 24.64
CA LYS A 174 -10.54 2.19 25.06
C LYS A 174 -11.64 2.38 24.04
N GLY A 175 -12.31 1.30 23.71
CA GLY A 175 -13.40 1.36 22.72
C GLY A 175 -14.34 0.18 22.80
N THR A 176 -15.46 0.32 22.10
CA THR A 176 -16.43 -0.77 21.91
C THR A 176 -16.90 -0.75 20.47
N LEU A 177 -16.76 -1.88 19.79
CA LEU A 177 -17.32 -2.12 18.47
C LEU A 177 -18.46 -3.11 18.60
N LYS A 178 -19.57 -2.84 17.92
CA LYS A 178 -20.70 -3.76 17.78
C LYS A 178 -20.76 -4.22 16.33
N PHE A 179 -21.04 -5.49 16.14
CA PHE A 179 -21.22 -6.02 14.80
C PHE A 179 -22.49 -6.87 14.70
N ASP A 180 -23.04 -6.89 13.49
CA ASP A 180 -24.13 -7.72 13.03
C ASP A 180 -23.64 -8.40 11.74
N LEU A 181 -23.42 -9.69 11.82
CA LEU A 181 -22.98 -10.55 10.72
C LEU A 181 -24.14 -11.46 10.36
N GLN A 182 -24.46 -11.57 9.08
CA GLN A 182 -25.40 -12.54 8.58
C GLN A 182 -24.70 -13.43 7.56
N VAL A 183 -24.75 -14.73 7.75
CA VAL A 183 -24.09 -15.73 6.91
C VAL A 183 -25.13 -16.65 6.32
N ALA A 184 -25.05 -16.95 5.02
CA ALA A 184 -25.93 -17.89 4.37
C ALA A 184 -25.63 -19.33 4.84
N ASP A 185 -26.67 -20.12 5.13
CA ASP A 185 -26.59 -21.52 5.52
C ASP A 185 -26.27 -22.48 4.36
N GLY A 186 -26.14 -21.97 3.15
CA GLY A 186 -25.82 -22.71 1.93
C GLY A 186 -25.62 -21.80 0.73
N SER A 187 -25.51 -22.38 -0.45
CA SER A 187 -25.41 -21.68 -1.72
C SER A 187 -26.67 -21.85 -2.54
N GLY A 188 -27.31 -20.75 -2.94
CA GLY A 188 -28.46 -20.73 -3.84
C GLY A 188 -29.55 -19.76 -3.41
N ALA A 189 -30.63 -19.69 -4.21
CA ALA A 189 -31.74 -18.75 -4.01
C ALA A 189 -32.57 -19.01 -2.73
N ASP A 190 -32.47 -20.19 -2.14
CA ASP A 190 -33.20 -20.61 -0.94
C ASP A 190 -32.34 -20.56 0.33
N ALA A 191 -31.11 -20.02 0.26
CA ALA A 191 -30.23 -19.92 1.42
C ALA A 191 -30.84 -18.97 2.47
N VAL A 192 -30.87 -19.42 3.73
CA VAL A 192 -31.34 -18.63 4.86
C VAL A 192 -30.16 -17.90 5.50
N MET A 193 -30.32 -16.60 5.73
CA MET A 193 -29.30 -15.81 6.40
C MET A 193 -29.39 -15.99 7.92
N ILE A 194 -28.32 -16.51 8.51
CA ILE A 194 -28.20 -16.78 9.95
C ILE A 194 -27.50 -15.56 10.59
N PRO A 195 -28.16 -14.85 11.51
CA PRO A 195 -27.55 -13.72 12.20
C PRO A 195 -26.61 -14.16 13.31
N VAL A 196 -25.44 -13.53 13.37
CA VAL A 196 -24.48 -13.59 14.47
C VAL A 196 -24.18 -12.16 14.89
N THR A 197 -24.54 -11.79 16.10
CA THR A 197 -24.26 -10.44 16.63
C THR A 197 -23.22 -10.50 17.73
N GLY A 198 -22.56 -9.39 17.99
CA GLY A 198 -21.55 -9.37 19.04
C GLY A 198 -20.99 -8.00 19.35
N THR A 199 -20.13 -8.01 20.36
CA THR A 199 -19.38 -6.82 20.78
C THR A 199 -17.90 -7.16 20.92
N MET A 200 -17.04 -6.22 20.51
CA MET A 200 -15.59 -6.24 20.76
C MET A 200 -15.26 -5.06 21.68
N LYS A 201 -14.63 -5.33 22.80
CA LYS A 201 -14.09 -4.32 23.71
C LYS A 201 -12.61 -4.20 23.47
N LEU A 202 -12.14 -3.00 23.22
CA LEU A 202 -10.76 -2.65 22.96
C LEU A 202 -10.18 -2.01 24.22
N ASP A 203 -9.05 -2.51 24.70
CA ASP A 203 -8.28 -1.91 25.80
C ASP A 203 -6.79 -2.03 25.47
N GLY A 204 -6.09 -0.92 25.40
CA GLY A 204 -4.69 -0.94 24.98
C GLY A 204 -3.94 0.34 25.20
N LEU A 205 -2.68 0.30 24.84
CA LEU A 205 -1.74 1.40 24.93
C LEU A 205 -1.05 1.60 23.58
N SER A 206 -0.73 2.85 23.25
CA SER A 206 0.04 3.16 22.05
C SER A 206 1.01 4.31 22.26
N THR A 207 2.12 4.25 21.52
CA THR A 207 3.03 5.37 21.24
C THR A 207 3.03 5.65 19.74
N ALA A 208 3.96 6.46 19.27
CA ALA A 208 4.17 6.66 17.83
C ALA A 208 4.58 5.37 17.10
N GLU A 209 5.33 4.48 17.78
CA GLU A 209 5.96 3.32 17.17
C GLU A 209 5.35 1.99 17.60
N ILE A 210 4.79 1.93 18.80
CA ILE A 210 4.35 0.67 19.41
C ILE A 210 2.88 0.78 19.81
N ALA A 211 2.09 -0.25 19.52
CA ALA A 211 0.75 -0.43 20.06
C ALA A 211 0.64 -1.83 20.67
N SER A 212 0.05 -1.92 21.85
CA SER A 212 -0.36 -3.18 22.47
C SER A 212 -1.84 -3.09 22.85
N MET A 213 -2.62 -4.09 22.46
CA MET A 213 -4.08 -4.05 22.60
C MET A 213 -4.62 -5.44 22.93
N ASN A 214 -5.54 -5.50 23.87
CA ASN A 214 -6.44 -6.62 24.09
C ASN A 214 -7.77 -6.34 23.41
N VAL A 215 -8.33 -7.32 22.72
CA VAL A 215 -9.63 -7.29 22.07
C VAL A 215 -10.47 -8.41 22.67
N ALA A 216 -11.32 -8.07 23.64
CA ALA A 216 -12.28 -9.01 24.22
C ALA A 216 -13.55 -9.06 23.35
N THR A 217 -13.88 -10.23 22.84
CA THR A 217 -15.03 -10.45 21.94
C THR A 217 -16.08 -11.30 22.60
N GLU A 218 -17.33 -10.87 22.52
CA GLU A 218 -18.51 -11.60 22.96
C GLU A 218 -19.48 -11.77 21.80
N LEU A 219 -19.89 -13.00 21.47
CA LEU A 219 -20.80 -13.35 20.36
C LEU A 219 -22.14 -13.89 20.87
N ASP A 220 -23.22 -13.47 20.26
CA ASP A 220 -24.52 -14.15 20.36
C ASP A 220 -24.64 -15.15 19.19
N LEU A 221 -24.48 -16.42 19.53
CA LEU A 221 -24.50 -17.55 18.60
C LEU A 221 -25.83 -18.35 18.64
N ASN A 222 -26.84 -17.89 19.39
CA ASN A 222 -28.08 -18.62 19.61
C ASN A 222 -28.81 -19.04 18.31
N GLN A 223 -28.76 -18.21 17.27
CA GLN A 223 -29.41 -18.52 15.99
C GLN A 223 -28.57 -19.51 15.16
N LEU A 224 -27.26 -19.40 15.25
CA LEU A 224 -26.34 -20.34 14.61
C LEU A 224 -26.46 -21.72 15.23
N GLU A 225 -26.51 -21.83 16.55
CA GLU A 225 -26.75 -23.09 17.26
C GLU A 225 -28.06 -23.77 16.83
N LYS A 226 -29.14 -22.99 16.72
CA LYS A 226 -30.44 -23.50 16.24
C LYS A 226 -30.37 -23.99 14.80
N ALA A 227 -29.69 -23.27 13.93
CA ALA A 227 -29.53 -23.66 12.53
C ALA A 227 -28.72 -24.96 12.40
N ILE A 228 -27.63 -25.11 13.14
CA ILE A 228 -26.83 -26.32 13.18
C ILE A 228 -27.67 -27.49 13.70
N ALA A 229 -28.42 -27.31 14.79
CA ALA A 229 -29.26 -28.34 15.37
C ALA A 229 -30.43 -28.77 14.44
N GLN A 230 -30.90 -27.90 13.57
CA GLN A 230 -31.90 -28.22 12.55
C GLN A 230 -31.29 -29.01 11.37
N ALA A 231 -30.00 -28.81 11.06
CA ALA A 231 -29.28 -29.50 10.02
C ALA A 231 -28.83 -30.93 10.44
N GLY A 232 -28.71 -31.17 11.77
CA GLY A 232 -28.30 -32.47 12.33
C GLY A 232 -28.13 -32.38 13.86
N GLU A 233 -27.69 -33.49 14.47
CA GLU A 233 -27.32 -33.48 15.89
C GLU A 233 -25.95 -32.81 16.05
N MET A 234 -25.88 -31.80 16.93
CA MET A 234 -24.60 -31.17 17.33
C MET A 234 -23.74 -32.20 18.08
N THR A 235 -22.54 -32.40 17.62
CA THR A 235 -21.55 -33.23 18.31
C THR A 235 -21.01 -32.52 19.56
N GLU A 236 -20.32 -33.22 20.47
CA GLU A 236 -19.67 -32.63 21.61
C GLU A 236 -18.52 -31.72 21.18
N GLU A 237 -17.89 -31.99 20.02
CA GLU A 237 -16.88 -31.16 19.41
C GLU A 237 -17.47 -29.83 18.92
N ASP A 238 -18.64 -29.85 18.25
CA ASP A 238 -19.35 -28.64 17.81
C ASP A 238 -19.71 -27.76 19.01
N LYS A 239 -20.19 -28.32 20.10
CA LYS A 239 -20.51 -27.59 21.32
C LYS A 239 -19.27 -26.91 21.92
N CYS A 240 -18.16 -27.64 21.99
CA CYS A 240 -16.89 -27.09 22.50
C CYS A 240 -16.40 -25.92 21.64
N VAL A 241 -16.50 -26.03 20.30
CA VAL A 241 -16.17 -24.94 19.38
C VAL A 241 -17.10 -23.75 19.60
N MET A 242 -18.40 -23.97 19.75
CA MET A 242 -19.37 -22.88 19.99
C MET A 242 -19.12 -22.16 21.32
N GLU A 243 -18.80 -22.89 22.39
CA GLU A 243 -18.43 -22.29 23.68
C GLU A 243 -17.19 -21.42 23.58
N GLN A 244 -16.16 -21.86 22.84
CA GLN A 244 -14.94 -21.07 22.63
C GLN A 244 -15.18 -19.84 21.75
N LEU A 245 -16.08 -19.92 20.77
CA LEU A 245 -16.45 -18.80 19.91
C LEU A 245 -17.35 -17.79 20.63
N GLN A 246 -18.14 -18.21 21.64
CA GLN A 246 -19.06 -17.33 22.34
C GLN A 246 -18.34 -16.19 23.06
N SER A 247 -17.14 -16.42 23.60
CA SER A 247 -16.32 -15.40 24.23
C SER A 247 -14.85 -15.73 24.11
N PHE A 248 -14.05 -14.81 23.56
CA PHE A 248 -12.61 -14.97 23.42
C PHE A 248 -11.88 -13.63 23.46
N ASP A 249 -10.60 -13.72 23.81
CA ASP A 249 -9.70 -12.58 23.80
C ASP A 249 -8.66 -12.77 22.67
N MET A 250 -8.24 -11.63 22.11
CA MET A 250 -7.09 -11.55 21.23
C MET A 250 -6.14 -10.45 21.74
N ASP A 251 -4.91 -10.81 22.02
CA ASP A 251 -3.85 -9.86 22.29
C ASP A 251 -3.08 -9.57 21.01
N VAL A 252 -2.84 -8.29 20.74
CA VAL A 252 -2.10 -7.81 19.58
C VAL A 252 -1.01 -6.86 20.03
N ILE A 253 0.21 -7.07 19.55
CA ILE A 253 1.34 -6.14 19.71
C ILE A 253 1.84 -5.80 18.32
N ALA A 254 1.79 -4.51 17.96
CA ALA A 254 2.39 -4.00 16.73
C ALA A 254 3.58 -3.13 17.08
N ASN A 255 4.78 -3.54 16.67
CA ASN A 255 6.02 -2.82 16.92
C ASN A 255 6.63 -2.41 15.59
N MET A 256 6.46 -1.14 15.24
CA MET A 256 6.95 -0.56 13.99
C MET A 256 8.46 -0.24 14.03
N GLU A 257 9.09 -0.22 15.21
CA GLU A 257 10.55 -0.08 15.30
C GLU A 257 11.26 -1.34 14.78
N THR A 258 10.64 -2.50 15.05
CA THR A 258 11.18 -3.82 14.65
C THR A 258 10.49 -4.39 13.42
N GLY A 259 9.41 -3.76 12.93
CA GLY A 259 8.59 -4.28 11.83
C GLY A 259 7.83 -5.56 12.16
N LYS A 260 7.58 -5.84 13.46
CA LYS A 260 6.94 -7.09 13.88
C LYS A 260 5.56 -6.87 14.46
N VAL A 261 4.65 -7.77 14.08
CA VAL A 261 3.30 -7.84 14.65
C VAL A 261 3.16 -9.20 15.33
N TYR A 262 2.69 -9.19 16.58
CA TYR A 262 2.45 -10.39 17.35
C TYR A 262 0.97 -10.49 17.69
N MET A 263 0.41 -11.70 17.59
CA MET A 263 -0.98 -11.99 17.90
C MET A 263 -1.06 -13.24 18.76
N LYS A 264 -1.96 -13.25 19.73
CA LYS A 264 -2.24 -14.41 20.59
C LYS A 264 -3.74 -14.51 20.82
N SER A 265 -4.30 -15.70 20.63
CA SER A 265 -5.69 -15.99 20.97
C SER A 265 -5.85 -17.49 21.13
N ALA A 266 -6.70 -17.91 22.06
CA ALA A 266 -7.10 -19.32 22.22
C ALA A 266 -7.77 -19.88 20.94
N LEU A 267 -8.39 -19.02 20.12
CA LEU A 267 -9.01 -19.42 18.87
C LEU A 267 -8.06 -20.08 17.85
N PHE A 268 -6.77 -19.81 17.94
CA PHE A 268 -5.79 -20.48 17.07
C PHE A 268 -5.78 -21.99 17.29
N GLY A 269 -6.16 -22.46 18.49
CA GLY A 269 -6.36 -23.88 18.77
C GLY A 269 -7.43 -24.55 17.92
N LEU A 270 -8.49 -23.82 17.52
CA LEU A 270 -9.56 -24.35 16.65
C LEU A 270 -9.06 -24.68 15.23
N SER A 271 -8.03 -24.03 14.76
CA SER A 271 -7.39 -24.29 13.46
C SER A 271 -6.22 -25.29 13.54
N GLY A 272 -6.03 -25.98 14.68
CA GLY A 272 -4.92 -26.91 14.89
C GLY A 272 -3.60 -26.24 15.23
N MET A 273 -3.59 -24.93 15.47
CA MET A 273 -2.44 -24.17 15.91
C MET A 273 -2.34 -24.18 17.44
N ASP A 274 -1.24 -23.71 18.02
CA ASP A 274 -1.07 -23.61 19.45
C ASP A 274 -1.79 -22.36 20.00
N GLY A 275 -2.98 -22.51 20.58
CA GLY A 275 -3.76 -21.41 21.15
C GLY A 275 -3.12 -20.73 22.36
N THR A 276 -1.96 -21.19 22.84
CA THR A 276 -1.23 -20.57 23.96
C THR A 276 -0.01 -19.75 23.49
N ALA A 277 0.41 -19.92 22.25
CA ALA A 277 1.57 -19.25 21.68
C ALA A 277 1.21 -17.85 21.12
N TRP A 278 2.22 -16.98 21.05
CA TRP A 278 2.21 -15.81 20.24
C TRP A 278 2.60 -16.16 18.81
N TYR A 279 1.87 -15.65 17.83
CA TYR A 279 2.20 -15.76 16.43
C TYR A 279 2.79 -14.44 15.94
N MET A 280 4.01 -14.51 15.43
CA MET A 280 4.76 -13.35 14.95
C MET A 280 4.67 -13.29 13.43
N MET A 281 4.38 -12.10 12.93
CA MET A 281 4.40 -11.74 11.52
C MET A 281 5.49 -10.68 11.31
N ASP A 282 6.45 -10.98 10.45
CA ASP A 282 7.52 -10.07 10.07
C ASP A 282 7.12 -9.30 8.81
N LEU A 283 6.90 -7.99 8.96
CA LEU A 283 6.46 -7.13 7.85
C LEU A 283 7.55 -6.98 6.77
N GLU A 284 8.82 -7.11 7.13
CA GLU A 284 9.92 -7.06 6.17
C GLU A 284 9.88 -8.30 5.24
N GLN A 285 9.67 -9.50 5.81
CA GLN A 285 9.50 -10.71 5.01
C GLN A 285 8.30 -10.62 4.06
N MET A 286 7.19 -10.03 4.50
CA MET A 286 6.01 -9.84 3.66
C MET A 286 6.27 -8.89 2.48
N LEU A 287 7.14 -7.91 2.66
CA LEU A 287 7.46 -6.91 1.63
C LEU A 287 8.59 -7.36 0.68
N GLN A 288 9.34 -8.43 1.00
CA GLN A 288 10.46 -8.90 0.17
C GLN A 288 10.08 -9.20 -1.29
N GLY A 289 8.84 -9.65 -1.53
CA GLY A 289 8.31 -9.89 -2.89
C GLY A 289 7.97 -8.63 -3.69
N SER A 290 7.79 -7.49 -3.02
CA SER A 290 7.39 -6.21 -3.64
C SER A 290 8.56 -5.31 -4.02
N GLY A 291 9.79 -5.68 -3.68
CA GLY A 291 10.98 -4.83 -3.88
C GLY A 291 11.03 -3.59 -2.98
N MET A 292 10.17 -3.53 -1.97
CA MET A 292 10.18 -2.50 -0.93
C MET A 292 11.01 -2.96 0.26
N ASP A 293 11.83 -2.04 0.80
CA ASP A 293 12.56 -2.22 2.05
C ASP A 293 11.80 -1.53 3.18
N LEU A 294 11.33 -2.33 4.14
CA LEU A 294 10.58 -1.83 5.29
C LEU A 294 11.41 -0.84 6.12
N GLN A 295 12.70 -1.09 6.30
CA GLN A 295 13.57 -0.19 7.07
C GLN A 295 13.66 1.18 6.40
N THR A 296 13.89 1.21 5.08
CA THR A 296 13.85 2.44 4.29
C THR A 296 12.51 3.15 4.43
N LEU A 297 11.39 2.42 4.39
CA LEU A 297 10.05 2.98 4.56
C LEU A 297 9.85 3.57 5.97
N LEU A 298 10.23 2.84 7.02
CA LEU A 298 10.09 3.28 8.42
C LEU A 298 11.02 4.45 8.74
N GLU A 299 12.27 4.43 8.27
CA GLU A 299 13.21 5.53 8.45
C GLU A 299 12.75 6.79 7.71
N SER A 300 12.21 6.62 6.50
CA SER A 300 11.66 7.71 5.71
C SER A 300 10.51 8.42 6.41
N THR A 301 9.68 7.69 7.14
CA THR A 301 8.49 8.23 7.82
C THR A 301 8.78 8.70 9.26
N SER A 302 9.83 8.24 9.92
CA SER A 302 10.06 8.45 11.35
C SER A 302 10.88 9.67 11.72
N ARG A 303 11.68 10.19 10.80
CA ARG A 303 12.66 11.26 11.05
C ARG A 303 12.37 12.56 10.28
N GLN A 304 11.26 12.63 9.57
CA GLN A 304 10.98 13.77 8.72
C GLN A 304 10.23 14.87 9.47
N ASP A 305 10.73 16.08 9.35
CA ASP A 305 10.14 17.27 9.99
C ASP A 305 8.93 17.81 9.23
N SER A 306 8.66 17.32 8.01
CA SER A 306 7.57 17.77 7.14
C SER A 306 6.99 16.61 6.29
N TYR A 307 5.74 16.75 5.87
CA TYR A 307 5.12 15.79 4.95
C TYR A 307 5.82 15.77 3.58
N GLU A 308 6.26 16.93 3.10
CA GLU A 308 7.07 17.04 1.87
C GLU A 308 8.34 16.19 1.97
N ALA A 309 9.02 16.20 3.11
CA ALA A 309 10.22 15.38 3.32
C ALA A 309 9.89 13.87 3.31
N VAL A 310 8.72 13.46 3.85
CA VAL A 310 8.22 12.08 3.72
C VAL A 310 8.04 11.70 2.25
N VAL A 311 7.41 12.57 1.47
CA VAL A 311 7.21 12.35 0.02
C VAL A 311 8.54 12.25 -0.72
N MET A 312 9.51 13.11 -0.42
CA MET A 312 10.85 13.04 -1.03
C MET A 312 11.52 11.67 -0.76
N SER A 313 11.38 11.17 0.46
CA SER A 313 11.92 9.87 0.84
C SER A 313 11.17 8.71 0.16
N MET A 314 9.84 8.79 0.05
CA MET A 314 9.05 7.80 -0.70
C MET A 314 9.46 7.75 -2.17
N ILE A 315 9.74 8.89 -2.80
CA ILE A 315 10.25 8.96 -4.18
C ILE A 315 11.62 8.27 -4.28
N ASP A 316 12.50 8.43 -3.28
CA ASP A 316 13.79 7.72 -3.27
C ASP A 316 13.64 6.20 -3.16
N GLY A 317 12.64 5.73 -2.42
CA GLY A 317 12.32 4.32 -2.21
C GLY A 317 11.47 3.67 -3.31
N LEU A 318 11.09 4.36 -4.39
CA LEU A 318 10.24 3.79 -5.43
C LEU A 318 10.84 2.52 -6.05
N PRO A 319 10.11 1.39 -6.09
CA PRO A 319 10.59 0.15 -6.67
C PRO A 319 10.61 0.26 -8.20
N VAL A 320 11.77 0.00 -8.79
CA VAL A 320 11.93 0.00 -10.26
C VAL A 320 11.88 -1.41 -10.88
N THR A 321 11.66 -2.43 -10.06
CA THR A 321 11.56 -3.83 -10.49
C THR A 321 10.10 -4.34 -10.49
N ASP A 322 9.15 -3.51 -10.06
CA ASP A 322 7.72 -3.78 -10.08
C ASP A 322 6.95 -2.55 -10.57
N ALA A 323 6.50 -2.62 -11.82
CA ALA A 323 5.82 -1.53 -12.51
C ALA A 323 4.50 -1.13 -11.85
N LEU A 324 3.73 -2.12 -11.36
CA LEU A 324 2.44 -1.88 -10.72
C LEU A 324 2.61 -1.20 -9.36
N THR A 325 3.49 -1.72 -8.53
CA THR A 325 3.76 -1.13 -7.21
C THR A 325 4.32 0.28 -7.34
N CYS A 326 5.24 0.50 -8.29
CA CYS A 326 5.78 1.83 -8.58
C CYS A 326 4.67 2.83 -8.98
N ALA A 327 3.77 2.44 -9.90
CA ALA A 327 2.67 3.28 -10.35
C ALA A 327 1.69 3.59 -9.19
N THR A 328 1.30 2.57 -8.42
CA THR A 328 0.37 2.71 -7.30
C THR A 328 0.93 3.63 -6.20
N MET A 329 2.22 3.51 -5.88
CA MET A 329 2.89 4.42 -4.92
C MET A 329 2.89 5.86 -5.43
N LEU A 330 3.17 6.08 -6.72
CA LEU A 330 3.14 7.42 -7.31
C LEU A 330 1.72 8.01 -7.33
N GLU A 331 0.70 7.21 -7.62
CA GLU A 331 -0.69 7.65 -7.53
C GLU A 331 -1.05 8.06 -6.10
N SER A 332 -0.63 7.28 -5.10
CA SER A 332 -0.84 7.57 -3.68
C SER A 332 -0.13 8.85 -3.24
N ILE A 333 1.11 9.07 -3.69
CA ILE A 333 1.85 10.32 -3.46
C ILE A 333 1.09 11.51 -4.07
N ASN A 334 0.66 11.39 -5.32
CA ASN A 334 -0.04 12.44 -6.04
C ASN A 334 -1.41 12.74 -5.44
N GLN A 335 -2.14 11.74 -4.92
CA GLN A 335 -3.45 11.89 -4.31
C GLN A 335 -3.48 13.02 -3.27
N TYR A 336 -2.43 13.14 -2.48
CA TYR A 336 -2.37 14.07 -1.35
C TYR A 336 -1.76 15.44 -1.68
N GLN A 337 -1.52 15.74 -2.95
CA GLN A 337 -1.19 17.10 -3.38
C GLN A 337 -2.39 18.03 -3.18
N ASP A 338 -2.15 19.28 -2.81
CA ASP A 338 -3.19 20.29 -2.50
C ASP A 338 -4.23 20.44 -3.64
N LYS A 339 -3.78 20.36 -4.89
CA LYS A 339 -4.66 20.44 -6.08
C LYS A 339 -5.70 19.32 -6.18
N ASN A 340 -5.47 18.19 -5.52
CA ASN A 340 -6.35 17.01 -5.53
C ASN A 340 -7.33 17.00 -4.36
N PHE A 341 -7.25 18.01 -3.47
CA PHE A 341 -8.25 18.22 -2.45
C PHE A 341 -9.35 19.14 -2.93
N GLN A 342 -10.58 18.66 -2.88
CA GLN A 342 -11.78 19.44 -3.14
C GLN A 342 -12.31 20.02 -1.83
N LYS A 343 -12.63 21.31 -1.82
CA LYS A 343 -13.23 21.96 -0.65
C LYS A 343 -14.73 21.66 -0.61
N VAL A 344 -15.18 21.01 0.48
CA VAL A 344 -16.59 20.65 0.73
C VAL A 344 -17.00 21.27 2.06
N GLY A 345 -17.70 22.40 2.00
CA GLY A 345 -17.99 23.24 3.20
C GLY A 345 -16.69 23.77 3.81
N SER A 346 -16.45 23.46 5.08
CA SER A 346 -15.19 23.77 5.77
C SER A 346 -14.11 22.69 5.60
N ASN A 347 -14.43 21.54 5.00
CA ASN A 347 -13.53 20.39 4.92
C ASN A 347 -12.82 20.33 3.56
N TYR A 348 -11.71 19.56 3.51
CA TYR A 348 -11.01 19.24 2.28
C TYR A 348 -11.03 17.72 2.07
N VAL A 349 -11.41 17.28 0.86
CA VAL A 349 -11.58 15.86 0.52
C VAL A 349 -10.71 15.52 -0.67
N SER A 350 -9.85 14.52 -0.53
CA SER A 350 -9.11 13.87 -1.63
C SER A 350 -9.61 12.45 -1.81
N THR A 351 -9.80 12.01 -3.04
CA THR A 351 -10.27 10.66 -3.37
C THR A 351 -9.42 10.06 -4.49
N LEU A 352 -8.89 8.87 -4.25
CA LEU A 352 -8.25 8.01 -5.23
C LEU A 352 -9.21 6.89 -5.60
N LYS A 353 -9.35 6.62 -6.89
CA LYS A 353 -10.08 5.45 -7.41
C LYS A 353 -9.14 4.60 -8.24
N GLN A 354 -9.14 3.32 -7.95
CA GLN A 354 -8.39 2.32 -8.72
C GLN A 354 -9.35 1.25 -9.20
N GLU A 355 -9.16 0.79 -10.42
CA GLU A 355 -9.97 -0.26 -11.02
C GLU A 355 -9.05 -1.35 -11.59
N THR A 356 -9.31 -2.60 -11.22
CA THR A 356 -8.56 -3.77 -11.67
C THR A 356 -9.53 -4.94 -11.83
N GLU A 357 -9.65 -5.48 -13.05
CA GLU A 357 -10.41 -6.71 -13.34
C GLU A 357 -11.86 -6.74 -12.82
N GLY A 358 -12.57 -5.62 -12.96
CA GLY A 358 -13.96 -5.52 -12.53
C GLY A 358 -14.15 -5.27 -11.02
N ILE A 359 -13.05 -5.12 -10.28
CA ILE A 359 -13.05 -4.62 -8.90
C ILE A 359 -12.59 -3.17 -8.92
N SER A 360 -13.37 -2.29 -8.32
CA SER A 360 -13.03 -0.87 -8.16
C SER A 360 -12.93 -0.54 -6.68
N VAL A 361 -11.85 0.14 -6.30
CA VAL A 361 -11.61 0.60 -4.93
C VAL A 361 -11.50 2.12 -4.93
N ALA A 362 -12.26 2.77 -4.06
CA ALA A 362 -12.18 4.20 -3.82
C ALA A 362 -11.69 4.45 -2.38
N VAL A 363 -10.58 5.17 -2.24
CA VAL A 363 -10.03 5.60 -0.95
C VAL A 363 -10.13 7.11 -0.86
N SER A 364 -10.72 7.62 0.22
CA SER A 364 -10.86 9.06 0.44
C SER A 364 -10.27 9.46 1.79
N LEU A 365 -9.61 10.61 1.79
CA LEU A 365 -9.18 11.31 3.00
C LEU A 365 -9.95 12.63 3.07
N THR A 366 -10.67 12.84 4.17
CA THR A 366 -11.32 14.10 4.52
C THR A 366 -10.56 14.75 5.66
N LEU A 367 -10.08 15.97 5.46
CA LEU A 367 -9.51 16.80 6.52
C LEU A 367 -10.59 17.76 7.01
N LYS A 368 -10.96 17.65 8.28
CA LYS A 368 -11.89 18.57 8.95
C LYS A 368 -11.13 19.79 9.41
N THR A 369 -11.62 20.98 9.07
CA THR A 369 -10.91 22.21 9.41
C THR A 369 -11.80 23.22 10.13
N ASP A 370 -11.16 23.99 11.01
CA ASP A 370 -11.70 25.21 11.60
C ASP A 370 -10.72 26.37 11.29
N GLY A 371 -11.14 27.26 10.39
CA GLY A 371 -10.25 28.23 9.78
C GLY A 371 -9.10 27.54 9.05
N ASP A 372 -7.88 27.83 9.47
CA ASP A 372 -6.65 27.32 8.87
C ASP A 372 -6.07 26.07 9.55
N LYS A 373 -6.74 25.57 10.59
CA LYS A 373 -6.30 24.42 11.39
C LYS A 373 -7.08 23.17 11.04
N VAL A 374 -6.37 22.04 10.94
CA VAL A 374 -7.00 20.71 10.94
C VAL A 374 -7.42 20.36 12.36
N THR A 375 -8.67 19.96 12.54
CA THR A 375 -9.29 19.60 13.84
C THR A 375 -9.71 18.14 13.91
N GLY A 376 -9.63 17.43 12.80
CA GLY A 376 -9.96 16.03 12.69
C GLY A 376 -9.77 15.52 11.27
N TYR A 377 -9.98 14.23 11.10
CA TYR A 377 -9.96 13.61 9.77
C TYR A 377 -10.99 12.48 9.68
N ALA A 378 -11.34 12.11 8.46
CA ALA A 378 -12.00 10.85 8.17
C ALA A 378 -11.30 10.16 6.99
N GLN A 379 -11.08 8.86 7.14
CA GLN A 379 -10.66 7.98 6.05
C GLN A 379 -11.83 7.09 5.69
N SER A 380 -12.10 6.93 4.42
CA SER A 380 -13.08 5.97 3.92
C SER A 380 -12.51 5.17 2.78
N MET A 381 -12.89 3.90 2.72
CA MET A 381 -12.63 3.00 1.63
C MET A 381 -13.96 2.39 1.18
N SER A 382 -14.17 2.33 -0.12
CA SER A 382 -15.30 1.65 -0.72
C SER A 382 -14.80 0.70 -1.80
N MET A 383 -15.32 -0.52 -1.82
CA MET A 383 -14.97 -1.55 -2.80
C MET A 383 -16.23 -1.93 -3.57
N TYR A 384 -16.07 -2.06 -4.88
CA TYR A 384 -17.15 -2.41 -5.80
C TYR A 384 -16.73 -3.62 -6.65
N MET A 385 -17.67 -4.49 -6.93
CA MET A 385 -17.55 -5.54 -7.94
C MET A 385 -18.53 -5.20 -9.08
N GLY A 386 -17.99 -4.79 -10.22
CA GLY A 386 -18.79 -4.13 -11.24
C GLY A 386 -19.43 -2.85 -10.70
N THR A 387 -20.77 -2.78 -10.68
CA THR A 387 -21.53 -1.63 -10.12
C THR A 387 -21.99 -1.85 -8.67
N ALA A 388 -21.87 -3.08 -8.13
CA ALA A 388 -22.31 -3.42 -6.79
C ALA A 388 -21.25 -3.01 -5.75
N GLN A 389 -21.65 -2.24 -4.75
CA GLN A 389 -20.81 -1.93 -3.60
C GLN A 389 -20.78 -3.13 -2.66
N ILE A 390 -19.60 -3.75 -2.51
CA ILE A 390 -19.41 -4.95 -1.69
C ILE A 390 -18.85 -4.64 -0.30
N MET A 391 -18.17 -3.50 -0.14
CA MET A 391 -17.64 -3.09 1.17
C MET A 391 -17.52 -1.57 1.28
N THR A 392 -17.79 -1.06 2.46
CA THR A 392 -17.37 0.27 2.90
C THR A 392 -16.71 0.19 4.26
N MET A 393 -15.68 0.99 4.45
CA MET A 393 -15.08 1.24 5.76
C MET A 393 -14.90 2.73 5.93
N LYS A 394 -15.29 3.26 7.09
CA LYS A 394 -15.03 4.65 7.45
C LYS A 394 -14.47 4.71 8.87
N ILE A 395 -13.34 5.37 9.00
CA ILE A 395 -12.74 5.74 10.29
C ILE A 395 -12.75 7.26 10.37
N GLU A 396 -13.23 7.81 11.46
CA GLU A 396 -13.33 9.25 11.66
C GLU A 396 -12.77 9.62 13.03
N GLN A 397 -11.84 10.57 13.07
CA GLN A 397 -11.24 11.06 14.31
C GLN A 397 -11.46 12.57 14.46
N SER A 398 -11.85 12.98 15.65
CA SER A 398 -11.95 14.36 16.08
C SER A 398 -11.49 14.47 17.53
N GLY A 399 -10.43 15.24 17.77
CA GLY A 399 -9.81 15.28 19.08
C GLY A 399 -9.42 13.88 19.55
N ASN A 400 -9.75 13.54 20.78
CA ASN A 400 -9.42 12.28 21.42
C ASN A 400 -10.46 11.17 21.20
N GLN A 401 -11.37 11.33 20.26
CA GLN A 401 -12.39 10.33 19.92
C GLN A 401 -12.23 9.91 18.46
N ALA A 402 -12.41 8.61 18.22
CA ALA A 402 -12.53 8.06 16.88
C ALA A 402 -13.77 7.17 16.80
N THR A 403 -14.37 7.10 15.62
CA THR A 403 -15.44 6.18 15.28
C THR A 403 -15.02 5.31 14.11
N MET A 404 -15.50 4.07 14.11
CA MET A 404 -15.33 3.13 13.01
C MET A 404 -16.67 2.64 12.53
N ASN A 405 -16.88 2.60 11.23
CA ASN A 405 -18.04 2.00 10.59
C ASN A 405 -17.56 1.14 9.44
N VAL A 406 -17.98 -0.13 9.41
CA VAL A 406 -17.70 -1.06 8.31
C VAL A 406 -19.03 -1.66 7.90
N GLU A 407 -19.28 -1.68 6.60
CA GLU A 407 -20.39 -2.41 6.00
C GLU A 407 -19.83 -3.30 4.88
N MET A 408 -20.26 -4.56 4.87
CA MET A 408 -19.92 -5.51 3.82
C MET A 408 -21.20 -6.20 3.36
N ASN A 409 -21.30 -6.39 2.06
CA ASN A 409 -22.40 -7.12 1.45
C ASN A 409 -21.84 -7.93 0.25
N VAL A 410 -21.75 -9.23 0.45
CA VAL A 410 -21.41 -10.18 -0.61
C VAL A 410 -22.70 -10.89 -0.98
N ASP A 411 -23.25 -10.52 -2.11
CA ASP A 411 -24.58 -10.89 -2.55
C ASP A 411 -24.88 -12.41 -2.38
N GLY A 412 -25.94 -12.71 -1.61
CA GLY A 412 -26.39 -14.06 -1.32
C GLY A 412 -25.47 -14.90 -0.40
N MET A 413 -24.33 -14.38 0.07
CA MET A 413 -23.39 -15.12 0.92
C MET A 413 -23.27 -14.53 2.32
N MET A 414 -23.05 -13.24 2.42
CA MET A 414 -22.74 -12.61 3.71
C MET A 414 -23.07 -11.13 3.71
N THR A 415 -23.63 -10.65 4.82
CA THR A 415 -23.65 -9.22 5.14
C THR A 415 -23.02 -8.97 6.50
N MET A 416 -22.28 -7.89 6.63
CA MET A 416 -21.70 -7.49 7.91
C MET A 416 -21.86 -5.98 8.11
N LYS A 417 -22.27 -5.60 9.32
CA LYS A 417 -22.22 -4.23 9.78
C LYS A 417 -21.42 -4.19 11.07
N MET A 418 -20.42 -3.32 11.14
CA MET A 418 -19.67 -3.07 12.37
C MET A 418 -19.62 -1.57 12.60
N ASN A 419 -19.89 -1.16 13.81
CA ASN A 419 -19.80 0.23 14.22
C ASN A 419 -19.35 0.34 15.68
N GLY A 420 -18.66 1.42 16.00
CA GLY A 420 -18.25 1.68 17.36
C GLY A 420 -17.44 2.94 17.53
N ASP A 421 -17.06 3.16 18.76
CA ASP A 421 -16.26 4.31 19.17
C ASP A 421 -15.02 3.89 19.95
N MET A 422 -14.00 4.73 19.85
CA MET A 422 -12.74 4.61 20.55
C MET A 422 -12.39 5.95 21.19
N ARG A 423 -11.81 5.90 22.37
CA ARG A 423 -11.30 7.09 23.09
C ARG A 423 -9.82 6.91 23.39
N TYR A 424 -9.09 7.97 23.15
CA TYR A 424 -7.67 8.09 23.43
C TYR A 424 -7.46 8.99 24.63
N THR A 425 -6.64 8.56 25.59
CA THR A 425 -6.35 9.33 26.82
C THR A 425 -4.86 9.29 27.09
N ALA A 426 -4.24 10.44 27.28
CA ALA A 426 -2.82 10.50 27.62
C ALA A 426 -2.55 9.74 28.93
N THR A 427 -1.45 8.99 28.96
CA THR A 427 -1.04 8.16 30.10
C THR A 427 0.49 8.15 30.23
N ALA A 428 0.98 7.83 31.42
CA ALA A 428 2.40 7.56 31.64
C ALA A 428 2.79 6.10 31.34
N GLU A 429 1.80 5.21 31.16
CA GLU A 429 2.02 3.80 30.86
C GLU A 429 2.48 3.64 29.40
N LYS A 430 3.43 2.73 29.18
CA LYS A 430 3.95 2.45 27.85
C LYS A 430 3.42 1.12 27.34
N PRO A 431 3.16 1.00 26.03
CA PRO A 431 2.78 -0.26 25.42
C PRO A 431 3.92 -1.27 25.50
N GLN A 432 3.55 -2.55 25.54
CA GLN A 432 4.48 -3.66 25.41
C GLN A 432 4.95 -3.76 23.92
N GLY A 433 6.27 -3.83 23.71
CA GLY A 433 6.84 -3.87 22.36
C GLY A 433 7.07 -5.27 21.79
N ALA A 434 6.95 -6.32 22.61
CA ALA A 434 7.08 -7.73 22.25
C ALA A 434 6.45 -8.61 23.34
N PRO A 435 6.16 -9.90 23.07
CA PRO A 435 5.81 -10.88 24.10
C PRO A 435 6.81 -10.93 25.26
N ALA A 436 6.35 -11.34 26.43
CA ALA A 436 7.22 -11.43 27.61
C ALA A 436 8.36 -12.44 27.41
N SER A 437 9.49 -12.23 28.13
CA SER A 437 10.60 -13.17 28.10
C SER A 437 10.14 -14.54 28.64
N GLY A 438 10.20 -15.57 27.81
CA GLY A 438 9.73 -16.93 28.12
C GLY A 438 8.41 -17.32 27.48
N ASP A 439 7.69 -16.37 26.87
CA ASP A 439 6.54 -16.69 26.03
C ASP A 439 6.98 -17.46 24.77
N LYS A 440 6.18 -18.45 24.39
CA LYS A 440 6.38 -19.15 23.12
C LYS A 440 5.96 -18.25 21.97
N VAL A 441 6.90 -17.98 21.07
CA VAL A 441 6.67 -17.20 19.85
C VAL A 441 6.92 -18.10 18.65
N ILE A 442 5.98 -18.12 17.71
CA ILE A 442 6.02 -18.90 16.48
C ILE A 442 5.98 -17.94 15.31
N ASP A 443 6.87 -18.11 14.34
CA ASP A 443 6.80 -17.40 13.08
C ASP A 443 5.62 -17.92 12.25
N LEU A 444 4.65 -17.03 11.96
CA LEU A 444 3.43 -17.40 11.27
C LEU A 444 3.71 -17.84 9.82
N MET A 445 4.64 -17.17 9.14
CA MET A 445 4.96 -17.49 7.74
C MET A 445 5.69 -18.82 7.60
N GLU A 446 6.60 -19.12 8.53
CA GLU A 446 7.25 -20.44 8.58
C GLU A 446 6.23 -21.56 8.83
N GLN A 447 5.27 -21.34 9.72
CA GLN A 447 4.23 -22.33 10.02
C GLN A 447 3.28 -22.56 8.84
N LEU A 448 2.84 -21.51 8.14
CA LEU A 448 1.98 -21.63 6.96
C LEU A 448 2.68 -22.39 5.82
N ASN A 449 3.98 -22.17 5.62
CA ASN A 449 4.78 -22.88 4.62
C ASN A 449 5.01 -24.36 4.93
N GLN A 450 4.84 -24.79 6.19
CA GLN A 450 4.96 -26.22 6.59
C GLN A 450 3.66 -26.99 6.40
N VAL A 451 2.52 -26.30 6.28
CA VAL A 451 1.17 -26.88 6.14
C VAL A 451 0.70 -26.91 4.68
N ALA A 452 1.30 -26.08 3.81
CA ALA A 452 1.04 -26.06 2.36
C ALA A 452 1.91 -27.09 1.61
#